data_71dde3626fc5a3c8d2994a1d406ef0e8
#
_entry.id   71dde3626fc5a3c8d2994a1d406ef0e8
#
_cell.length_a   1.000
_cell.length_b   1.000
_cell.length_c   1.000
_cell.angle_alpha   90.00
_cell.angle_beta   90.00
_cell.angle_gamma   90.00
#
_symmetry.space_group_name_H-M   'P 1'
#
loop_
_entity.id
_entity.type
_entity.pdbx_description
1 polymer ?
#
loop_
_entity_poly.entity_id
_entity_poly.type
_entity_poly.pdbx_seq_one_letter_code
_entity_poly.pdbx_strand_id
1 'polypeptide(L)'
;MFIQDLIRKKRDKQQLTSAEIDWFIQELSNNKVEPAQTGAFLMASWINGLSEHEKINLTNSMKNSGTVLKWDLDGPIVDKHSTGGVGDTVSLILAPLMASLGCFVPMISGKGLGHTGGTLDKLSSIPGYKVEQSETAFQSIVSEVGCAIVGQTSKLVPADKILYATRDVTSTVDSVDLITASIISKKLASGIKNLILDVKVGRGALMANIKPVSYTHLRAHETQR
;
A
#
# COMPACT_ATOMS: atom_id res chain seq x y z
N MET A 1 -23.75 -14.40 1.60
CA MET A 1 -23.34 -13.32 0.66
C MET A 1 -22.57 -13.98 -0.47
N PHE A 2 -22.72 -13.54 -1.70
CA PHE A 2 -21.97 -14.08 -2.85
C PHE A 2 -21.10 -13.00 -3.45
N ILE A 3 -19.90 -13.37 -3.89
CA ILE A 3 -18.94 -12.42 -4.52
C ILE A 3 -19.56 -11.76 -5.75
N GLN A 4 -20.34 -12.51 -6.53
CA GLN A 4 -21.03 -12.00 -7.71
C GLN A 4 -22.00 -10.86 -7.40
N ASP A 5 -22.61 -10.85 -6.21
CA ASP A 5 -23.54 -9.79 -5.82
C ASP A 5 -22.80 -8.47 -5.53
N LEU A 6 -21.60 -8.56 -4.89
CA LEU A 6 -20.74 -7.38 -4.70
C LEU A 6 -20.26 -6.81 -6.04
N ILE A 7 -19.80 -7.69 -6.93
CA ILE A 7 -19.36 -7.29 -8.28
C ILE A 7 -20.50 -6.60 -9.02
N ARG A 8 -21.73 -7.17 -8.95
CA ARG A 8 -22.93 -6.61 -9.58
C ARG A 8 -23.24 -5.22 -9.02
N LYS A 9 -23.27 -5.06 -7.70
CA LYS A 9 -23.48 -3.77 -7.06
C LYS A 9 -22.48 -2.73 -7.55
N LYS A 10 -21.20 -3.06 -7.55
CA LYS A 10 -20.15 -2.13 -7.98
C LYS A 10 -20.24 -1.81 -9.47
N ARG A 11 -20.53 -2.82 -10.30
CA ARG A 11 -20.81 -2.64 -11.74
C ARG A 11 -21.95 -1.66 -11.97
N ASP A 12 -23.02 -1.77 -11.18
CA ASP A 12 -24.24 -0.98 -11.30
C ASP A 12 -24.18 0.35 -10.52
N LYS A 13 -22.96 0.82 -10.16
CA LYS A 13 -22.67 2.08 -9.44
C LYS A 13 -23.30 2.18 -8.04
N GLN A 14 -23.65 1.06 -7.45
CA GLN A 14 -24.12 1.04 -6.08
C GLN A 14 -22.94 1.04 -5.11
N GLN A 15 -23.12 1.69 -3.97
CA GLN A 15 -22.12 1.69 -2.91
C GLN A 15 -22.15 0.38 -2.13
N LEU A 16 -20.97 -0.10 -1.76
CA LEU A 16 -20.79 -1.23 -0.86
C LEU A 16 -20.81 -0.74 0.59
N THR A 17 -21.43 -1.52 1.45
CA THR A 17 -21.40 -1.31 2.89
C THR A 17 -20.05 -1.75 3.47
N SER A 18 -19.72 -1.28 4.67
CA SER A 18 -18.52 -1.72 5.42
C SER A 18 -18.49 -3.25 5.57
N ALA A 19 -19.62 -3.85 5.94
CA ALA A 19 -19.72 -5.29 6.14
C ALA A 19 -19.47 -6.10 4.84
N GLU A 20 -19.89 -5.57 3.70
CA GLU A 20 -19.63 -6.21 2.39
C GLU A 20 -18.16 -6.14 2.02
N ILE A 21 -17.51 -5.00 2.27
CA ILE A 21 -16.08 -4.81 2.01
C ILE A 21 -15.26 -5.69 2.96
N ASP A 22 -15.57 -5.70 4.26
CA ASP A 22 -14.88 -6.53 5.24
C ASP A 22 -14.98 -8.02 4.87
N TRP A 23 -16.18 -8.48 4.53
CA TRP A 23 -16.39 -9.85 4.12
C TRP A 23 -15.62 -10.21 2.84
N PHE A 24 -15.65 -9.33 1.82
CA PHE A 24 -14.89 -9.53 0.58
C PHE A 24 -13.39 -9.68 0.85
N ILE A 25 -12.82 -8.78 1.63
CA ILE A 25 -11.40 -8.80 1.97
C ILE A 25 -11.04 -10.05 2.81
N GLN A 26 -11.92 -10.48 3.71
CA GLN A 26 -11.72 -11.70 4.47
C GLN A 26 -11.73 -12.94 3.57
N GLU A 27 -12.70 -13.07 2.67
CA GLU A 27 -12.78 -14.20 1.74
C GLU A 27 -11.59 -14.19 0.75
N LEU A 28 -11.16 -13.01 0.30
CA LEU A 28 -9.98 -12.84 -0.54
C LEU A 28 -8.70 -13.32 0.17
N SER A 29 -8.52 -12.91 1.43
CA SER A 29 -7.35 -13.28 2.24
C SER A 29 -7.31 -14.79 2.55
N ASN A 30 -8.48 -15.44 2.59
CA ASN A 30 -8.65 -16.87 2.77
C ASN A 30 -8.58 -17.68 1.46
N ASN A 31 -8.21 -17.03 0.33
CA ASN A 31 -8.15 -17.64 -1.02
C ASN A 31 -9.49 -18.25 -1.49
N LYS A 32 -10.61 -17.66 -1.09
CA LYS A 32 -11.95 -18.09 -1.49
C LYS A 32 -12.57 -17.25 -2.61
N VAL A 33 -11.85 -16.25 -3.09
CA VAL A 33 -12.25 -15.41 -4.21
C VAL A 33 -11.40 -15.78 -5.42
N GLU A 34 -12.05 -16.16 -6.50
CA GLU A 34 -11.36 -16.53 -7.74
C GLU A 34 -10.64 -15.33 -8.37
N PRO A 35 -9.50 -15.52 -9.03
CA PRO A 35 -8.78 -14.41 -9.70
C PRO A 35 -9.65 -13.63 -10.69
N ALA A 36 -10.54 -14.31 -11.42
CA ALA A 36 -11.49 -13.66 -12.34
C ALA A 36 -12.48 -12.75 -11.60
N GLN A 37 -12.96 -13.16 -10.41
CA GLN A 37 -13.85 -12.35 -9.56
C GLN A 37 -13.12 -11.15 -9.00
N THR A 38 -11.88 -11.33 -8.55
CA THR A 38 -11.02 -10.25 -8.08
C THR A 38 -10.79 -9.23 -9.19
N GLY A 39 -10.45 -9.66 -10.39
CA GLY A 39 -10.28 -8.79 -11.56
C GLY A 39 -11.55 -8.04 -11.94
N ALA A 40 -12.70 -8.71 -11.92
CA ALA A 40 -14.00 -8.09 -12.19
C ALA A 40 -14.35 -7.00 -11.15
N PHE A 41 -14.12 -7.26 -9.86
CA PHE A 41 -14.30 -6.28 -8.79
C PHE A 41 -13.39 -5.06 -8.97
N LEU A 42 -12.11 -5.28 -9.26
CA LEU A 42 -11.13 -4.22 -9.48
C LEU A 42 -11.48 -3.37 -10.71
N MET A 43 -11.89 -3.99 -11.80
CA MET A 43 -12.30 -3.28 -13.01
C MET A 43 -13.58 -2.48 -12.78
N ALA A 44 -14.59 -3.04 -12.11
CA ALA A 44 -15.80 -2.31 -11.74
C ALA A 44 -15.49 -1.11 -10.83
N SER A 45 -14.56 -1.28 -9.89
CA SER A 45 -14.09 -0.20 -9.02
C SER A 45 -13.28 0.85 -9.78
N TRP A 46 -12.49 0.46 -10.77
CA TRP A 46 -11.74 1.36 -11.63
C TRP A 46 -12.66 2.24 -12.47
N ILE A 47 -13.69 1.64 -13.10
CA ILE A 47 -14.64 2.34 -13.99
C ILE A 47 -15.55 3.29 -13.20
N ASN A 48 -16.05 2.85 -12.04
CA ASN A 48 -17.11 3.55 -11.31
C ASN A 48 -16.58 4.36 -10.10
N GLY A 49 -15.29 4.24 -9.79
CA GLY A 49 -14.69 4.85 -8.60
C GLY A 49 -15.12 4.19 -7.29
N LEU A 50 -14.52 4.59 -6.21
CA LEU A 50 -14.94 4.25 -4.84
C LEU A 50 -15.38 5.52 -4.12
N SER A 51 -16.50 5.47 -3.40
CA SER A 51 -16.88 6.55 -2.50
C SER A 51 -15.85 6.68 -1.36
N GLU A 52 -15.85 7.79 -0.64
CA GLU A 52 -14.94 8.00 0.50
C GLU A 52 -15.11 6.92 1.55
N HIS A 53 -16.35 6.60 1.87
CA HIS A 53 -16.69 5.53 2.79
C HIS A 53 -16.13 4.18 2.34
N GLU A 54 -16.27 3.82 1.06
CA GLU A 54 -15.72 2.58 0.51
C GLU A 54 -14.18 2.57 0.59
N LYS A 55 -13.52 3.69 0.29
CA LYS A 55 -12.04 3.79 0.37
C LYS A 55 -11.53 3.61 1.79
N ILE A 56 -12.16 4.27 2.76
CA ILE A 56 -11.80 4.16 4.17
C ILE A 56 -11.99 2.71 4.64
N ASN A 57 -13.13 2.11 4.34
CA ASN A 57 -13.40 0.71 4.73
C ASN A 57 -12.46 -0.26 4.04
N LEU A 58 -12.22 -0.13 2.74
CA LEU A 58 -11.28 -0.98 2.01
C LEU A 58 -9.88 -0.89 2.61
N THR A 59 -9.42 0.33 2.91
CA THR A 59 -8.11 0.56 3.56
C THR A 59 -8.02 -0.14 4.91
N ASN A 60 -9.05 0.02 5.76
CA ASN A 60 -9.06 -0.59 7.09
C ASN A 60 -9.18 -2.11 7.03
N SER A 61 -10.04 -2.65 6.16
CA SER A 61 -10.20 -4.09 5.98
C SER A 61 -8.89 -4.72 5.47
N MET A 62 -8.23 -4.09 4.50
CA MET A 62 -6.92 -4.53 4.00
C MET A 62 -5.86 -4.48 5.11
N LYS A 63 -5.76 -3.37 5.87
CA LYS A 63 -4.87 -3.27 7.02
C LYS A 63 -5.09 -4.42 8.01
N ASN A 64 -6.35 -4.71 8.33
CA ASN A 64 -6.73 -5.71 9.31
C ASN A 64 -6.71 -7.15 8.76
N SER A 65 -6.45 -7.35 7.46
CA SER A 65 -6.34 -8.68 6.86
C SER A 65 -5.11 -9.47 7.32
N GLY A 66 -4.16 -8.80 7.96
CA GLY A 66 -2.93 -9.42 8.47
C GLY A 66 -2.46 -8.80 9.78
N THR A 67 -1.17 -8.96 10.06
CA THR A 67 -0.53 -8.41 11.26
C THR A 67 -0.44 -6.89 11.17
N VAL A 68 -0.71 -6.21 12.27
CA VAL A 68 -0.41 -4.78 12.46
C VAL A 68 0.76 -4.68 13.45
N LEU A 69 1.87 -4.13 12.99
CA LEU A 69 3.07 -4.00 13.81
C LEU A 69 2.87 -2.96 14.92
N LYS A 70 3.44 -3.26 16.07
CA LYS A 70 3.51 -2.36 17.22
C LYS A 70 4.96 -2.12 17.57
N TRP A 71 5.29 -0.90 17.91
CA TRP A 71 6.63 -0.47 18.23
C TRP A 71 6.68 0.08 19.66
N ASP A 72 7.65 -0.40 20.42
CA ASP A 72 8.04 0.15 21.72
C ASP A 72 9.44 0.77 21.54
N LEU A 73 9.46 2.01 21.05
CA LEU A 73 10.68 2.72 20.66
C LEU A 73 10.65 4.14 21.23
N ASP A 74 11.76 4.59 21.75
CA ASP A 74 11.93 5.92 22.34
C ASP A 74 12.30 6.96 21.26
N GLY A 75 11.33 7.29 20.42
CA GLY A 75 11.48 8.28 19.36
C GLY A 75 10.35 8.30 18.33
N PRO A 76 10.36 9.28 17.43
CA PRO A 76 9.35 9.40 16.38
C PRO A 76 9.43 8.23 15.40
N ILE A 77 8.31 7.55 15.17
CA ILE A 77 8.18 6.50 14.16
C ILE A 77 7.60 7.15 12.90
N VAL A 78 8.42 7.24 11.87
CA VAL A 78 8.12 8.00 10.67
C VAL A 78 8.31 7.14 9.42
N ASP A 79 7.59 7.46 8.36
CA ASP A 79 7.81 6.85 7.07
C ASP A 79 7.50 7.82 5.94
N LYS A 80 7.98 7.52 4.76
CA LYS A 80 7.71 8.21 3.51
C LYS A 80 7.28 7.19 2.47
N HIS A 81 6.20 7.48 1.78
CA HIS A 81 5.80 6.68 0.63
C HIS A 81 5.87 7.51 -0.66
N SER A 82 6.51 6.93 -1.67
CA SER A 82 6.51 7.50 -3.02
C SER A 82 5.47 6.80 -3.89
N THR A 83 4.79 7.56 -4.74
CA THR A 83 3.94 6.98 -5.79
C THR A 83 4.76 6.31 -6.89
N GLY A 84 6.08 6.45 -6.84
CA GLY A 84 7.00 5.86 -7.80
C GLY A 84 7.22 6.71 -9.05
N GLY A 85 8.26 6.36 -9.77
CA GLY A 85 8.65 7.02 -11.00
C GLY A 85 10.05 6.57 -11.42
N VAL A 86 10.43 6.88 -12.65
CA VAL A 86 11.76 6.57 -13.17
C VAL A 86 12.83 7.30 -12.36
N GLY A 87 13.82 6.58 -11.84
CA GLY A 87 14.96 7.16 -11.12
C GLY A 87 14.66 7.61 -9.68
N ASP A 88 13.53 7.26 -9.08
CA ASP A 88 13.24 7.58 -7.69
C ASP A 88 14.12 6.78 -6.71
N THR A 89 15.10 7.46 -6.11
CA THR A 89 16.03 6.91 -5.10
C THR A 89 15.91 7.59 -3.75
N VAL A 90 14.94 8.49 -3.56
CA VAL A 90 14.81 9.33 -2.35
C VAL A 90 14.73 8.49 -1.07
N SER A 91 14.00 7.37 -1.09
CA SER A 91 13.86 6.51 0.08
C SER A 91 15.18 5.95 0.59
N LEU A 92 16.14 5.65 -0.30
CA LEU A 92 17.43 5.08 0.05
C LEU A 92 18.33 6.06 0.84
N ILE A 93 18.15 7.34 0.57
CA ILE A 93 18.89 8.41 1.26
C ILE A 93 18.14 8.87 2.52
N LEU A 94 16.82 9.00 2.40
CA LEU A 94 15.99 9.59 3.45
C LEU A 94 15.90 8.67 4.68
N ALA A 95 15.78 7.36 4.52
CA ALA A 95 15.63 6.45 5.66
C ALA A 95 16.83 6.51 6.63
N PRO A 96 18.09 6.34 6.19
CA PRO A 96 19.23 6.47 7.08
C PRO A 96 19.43 7.90 7.59
N LEU A 97 19.10 8.92 6.80
CA LEU A 97 19.16 10.31 7.24
C LEU A 97 18.21 10.57 8.43
N MET A 98 16.97 10.13 8.34
CA MET A 98 16.00 10.29 9.42
C MET A 98 16.41 9.48 10.66
N ALA A 99 16.97 8.29 10.48
CA ALA A 99 17.52 7.50 11.59
C ALA A 99 18.67 8.22 12.29
N SER A 100 19.58 8.87 11.56
CA SER A 100 20.66 9.66 12.14
C SER A 100 20.19 10.89 12.93
N LEU A 101 18.96 11.31 12.71
CA LEU A 101 18.29 12.40 13.45
C LEU A 101 17.44 11.89 14.64
N GLY A 102 17.55 10.61 14.98
CA GLY A 102 16.84 10.01 16.12
C GLY A 102 15.42 9.53 15.81
N CYS A 103 15.04 9.44 14.55
CA CYS A 103 13.76 8.84 14.15
C CYS A 103 13.93 7.34 13.92
N PHE A 104 12.82 6.61 14.04
CA PHE A 104 12.71 5.21 13.61
C PHE A 104 11.94 5.10 12.31
N VAL A 105 12.52 4.43 11.30
CA VAL A 105 11.98 4.37 9.94
C VAL A 105 11.71 2.91 9.52
N PRO A 106 10.60 2.31 9.92
CA PRO A 106 10.20 0.95 9.53
C PRO A 106 9.56 0.97 8.14
N MET A 107 10.37 1.16 7.10
CA MET A 107 9.88 1.35 5.74
C MET A 107 9.53 0.01 5.07
N ILE A 108 8.24 -0.19 4.78
CA ILE A 108 7.76 -1.27 3.94
C ILE A 108 7.53 -0.73 2.54
N SER A 109 8.22 -1.30 1.57
CA SER A 109 8.22 -0.83 0.19
C SER A 109 7.79 -1.93 -0.78
N GLY A 110 7.60 -1.56 -2.04
CA GLY A 110 7.19 -2.47 -3.12
C GLY A 110 8.24 -2.61 -4.22
N LYS A 111 8.03 -3.60 -5.07
CA LYS A 111 8.67 -3.70 -6.38
C LYS A 111 8.04 -2.68 -7.33
N GLY A 112 8.77 -2.29 -8.37
CA GLY A 112 8.24 -1.42 -9.42
C GLY A 112 7.19 -2.12 -10.26
N LEU A 113 6.38 -1.32 -10.94
CA LEU A 113 5.39 -1.78 -11.92
C LEU A 113 5.82 -1.35 -13.32
N GLY A 114 5.55 -2.21 -14.30
CA GLY A 114 5.84 -1.92 -15.69
C GLY A 114 7.33 -1.60 -15.92
N HIS A 115 7.59 -0.44 -16.52
CA HIS A 115 8.93 0.03 -16.87
C HIS A 115 9.66 0.77 -15.74
N THR A 116 9.04 0.94 -14.57
CA THR A 116 9.65 1.64 -13.43
C THR A 116 10.26 0.63 -12.45
N GLY A 117 11.52 0.83 -12.06
CA GLY A 117 12.10 0.07 -10.95
C GLY A 117 11.61 0.61 -9.61
N GLY A 118 11.12 -0.28 -8.73
CA GLY A 118 10.73 0.07 -7.36
C GLY A 118 11.93 0.19 -6.42
N THR A 119 11.66 0.61 -5.20
CA THR A 119 12.69 0.71 -4.16
C THR A 119 13.33 -0.65 -3.87
N LEU A 120 12.53 -1.71 -3.82
CA LEU A 120 13.05 -3.07 -3.56
C LEU A 120 13.92 -3.58 -4.70
N ASP A 121 13.58 -3.26 -5.95
CA ASP A 121 14.39 -3.68 -7.11
C ASP A 121 15.79 -3.07 -7.05
N LYS A 122 15.89 -1.79 -6.64
CA LYS A 122 17.17 -1.10 -6.44
C LYS A 122 17.97 -1.71 -5.29
N LEU A 123 17.33 -2.00 -4.15
CA LEU A 123 17.99 -2.60 -2.99
C LEU A 123 18.46 -4.03 -3.29
N SER A 124 17.68 -4.79 -4.04
CA SER A 124 18.05 -6.16 -4.46
C SER A 124 19.29 -6.20 -5.36
N SER A 125 19.66 -5.08 -6.01
CA SER A 125 20.89 -4.97 -6.79
C SER A 125 22.16 -4.81 -5.93
N ILE A 126 22.00 -4.54 -4.63
CA ILE A 126 23.13 -4.44 -3.70
C ILE A 126 23.50 -5.86 -3.24
N PRO A 127 24.73 -6.32 -3.47
CA PRO A 127 25.15 -7.66 -3.05
C PRO A 127 24.94 -7.87 -1.55
N GLY A 128 24.25 -8.96 -1.19
CA GLY A 128 23.99 -9.33 0.21
C GLY A 128 22.78 -8.63 0.86
N TYR A 129 22.16 -7.63 0.24
CA TYR A 129 20.95 -7.02 0.78
C TYR A 129 19.74 -7.94 0.64
N LYS A 130 19.10 -8.25 1.77
CA LYS A 130 17.90 -9.12 1.82
C LYS A 130 16.66 -8.27 2.01
N VAL A 131 15.90 -8.06 0.93
CA VAL A 131 14.64 -7.30 0.96
C VAL A 131 13.50 -8.05 1.67
N GLU A 132 13.59 -9.38 1.76
CA GLU A 132 12.62 -10.20 2.48
C GLU A 132 13.17 -10.50 3.88
N GLN A 133 12.44 -10.09 4.90
CA GLN A 133 12.79 -10.28 6.31
C GLN A 133 11.59 -10.86 7.07
N SER A 134 11.85 -11.61 8.14
CA SER A 134 10.81 -11.94 9.11
C SER A 134 10.40 -10.69 9.90
N GLU A 135 9.19 -10.67 10.47
CA GLU A 135 8.73 -9.57 11.31
C GLU A 135 9.70 -9.30 12.48
N THR A 136 10.17 -10.37 13.13
CA THR A 136 11.12 -10.26 14.24
C THR A 136 12.46 -9.66 13.81
N ALA A 137 13.01 -10.11 12.68
CA ALA A 137 14.26 -9.55 12.16
C ALA A 137 14.07 -8.08 11.75
N PHE A 138 12.95 -7.74 11.12
CA PHE A 138 12.63 -6.36 10.76
C PHE A 138 12.55 -5.45 11.99
N GLN A 139 11.86 -5.91 13.04
CA GLN A 139 11.75 -5.16 14.29
C GLN A 139 13.09 -4.98 14.99
N SER A 140 13.93 -6.04 15.03
CA SER A 140 15.28 -5.96 15.60
C SER A 140 16.14 -4.94 14.85
N ILE A 141 16.17 -5.00 13.52
CA ILE A 141 16.95 -4.07 12.69
C ILE A 141 16.51 -2.62 12.93
N VAL A 142 15.21 -2.34 12.93
CA VAL A 142 14.71 -0.99 13.18
C VAL A 142 15.06 -0.50 14.58
N SER A 143 14.95 -1.36 15.59
CA SER A 143 15.30 -1.02 16.97
C SER A 143 16.79 -0.73 17.14
N GLU A 144 17.67 -1.49 16.49
CA GLU A 144 19.13 -1.37 16.64
C GLU A 144 19.74 -0.29 15.76
N VAL A 145 19.24 -0.16 14.52
CA VAL A 145 19.85 0.70 13.48
C VAL A 145 19.06 2.00 13.27
N GLY A 146 17.81 2.04 13.74
CA GLY A 146 16.88 3.16 13.50
C GLY A 146 16.13 3.09 12.19
N CYS A 147 16.56 2.30 11.19
CA CYS A 147 15.83 2.16 9.94
C CYS A 147 16.01 0.79 9.29
N ALA A 148 14.99 0.38 8.54
CA ALA A 148 15.09 -0.73 7.61
C ALA A 148 14.12 -0.51 6.45
N ILE A 149 14.50 -0.94 5.22
CA ILE A 149 13.63 -0.93 4.06
C ILE A 149 13.44 -2.37 3.61
N VAL A 150 12.22 -2.90 3.75
CA VAL A 150 11.91 -4.30 3.48
C VAL A 150 10.70 -4.43 2.56
N GLY A 151 10.54 -5.60 1.98
CA GLY A 151 9.35 -5.99 1.24
C GLY A 151 8.18 -6.33 2.15
N GLN A 152 7.00 -6.35 1.58
CA GLN A 152 5.79 -6.81 2.26
C GLN A 152 5.91 -8.31 2.54
N THR A 153 5.73 -8.71 3.79
CA THR A 153 5.68 -10.13 4.18
C THR A 153 4.33 -10.75 3.80
N SER A 154 4.25 -12.08 3.82
CA SER A 154 2.98 -12.79 3.58
C SER A 154 1.93 -12.54 4.67
N LYS A 155 2.35 -12.07 5.85
CA LYS A 155 1.48 -11.79 6.99
C LYS A 155 1.04 -10.33 7.07
N LEU A 156 1.72 -9.43 6.36
CA LEU A 156 1.46 -7.99 6.42
C LEU A 156 0.58 -7.59 5.24
N VAL A 157 -0.65 -7.20 5.51
CA VAL A 157 -1.66 -6.79 4.52
C VAL A 157 -1.79 -7.82 3.36
N PRO A 158 -2.03 -9.11 3.62
CA PRO A 158 -2.06 -10.15 2.59
C PRO A 158 -3.10 -9.88 1.49
N ALA A 159 -4.23 -9.27 1.82
CA ALA A 159 -5.24 -8.87 0.85
C ALA A 159 -4.68 -7.91 -0.20
N ASP A 160 -3.85 -6.93 0.20
CA ASP A 160 -3.25 -5.99 -0.75
C ASP A 160 -2.30 -6.70 -1.72
N LYS A 161 -1.55 -7.69 -1.26
CA LYS A 161 -0.67 -8.47 -2.13
C LYS A 161 -1.44 -9.13 -3.27
N ILE A 162 -2.62 -9.70 -2.98
CA ILE A 162 -3.48 -10.34 -3.98
C ILE A 162 -4.08 -9.28 -4.92
N LEU A 163 -4.66 -8.22 -4.34
CA LEU A 163 -5.25 -7.14 -5.14
C LEU A 163 -4.22 -6.48 -6.05
N TYR A 164 -3.03 -6.19 -5.54
CA TYR A 164 -1.96 -5.54 -6.29
C TYR A 164 -1.47 -6.41 -7.47
N ALA A 165 -1.25 -7.71 -7.23
CA ALA A 165 -0.88 -8.63 -8.30
C ALA A 165 -1.95 -8.76 -9.38
N THR A 166 -3.24 -8.73 -8.98
CA THR A 166 -4.35 -8.77 -9.93
C THR A 166 -4.46 -7.46 -10.71
N ARG A 167 -4.23 -6.30 -10.06
CA ARG A 167 -4.25 -4.99 -10.73
C ARG A 167 -3.20 -4.87 -11.83
N ASP A 168 -2.04 -5.47 -11.65
CA ASP A 168 -0.97 -5.46 -12.65
C ASP A 168 -1.41 -6.12 -13.96
N VAL A 169 -2.04 -7.30 -13.86
CA VAL A 169 -2.48 -8.06 -15.05
C VAL A 169 -3.83 -7.62 -15.62
N THR A 170 -4.61 -6.83 -14.88
CA THR A 170 -5.92 -6.32 -15.31
C THR A 170 -5.90 -4.86 -15.76
N SER A 171 -4.71 -4.22 -15.83
CA SER A 171 -4.56 -2.81 -16.21
C SER A 171 -5.41 -1.85 -15.35
N THR A 172 -5.50 -2.13 -14.04
CA THR A 172 -6.24 -1.29 -13.08
C THR A 172 -5.30 -0.60 -12.06
N VAL A 173 -4.00 -0.54 -12.38
CA VAL A 173 -2.97 0.00 -11.49
C VAL A 173 -3.13 1.50 -11.26
N ASP A 174 -3.57 2.25 -12.24
CA ASP A 174 -3.67 3.72 -12.26
C ASP A 174 -4.92 4.28 -11.54
N SER A 175 -5.77 3.42 -10.96
CA SER A 175 -6.87 3.87 -10.11
C SER A 175 -6.37 4.57 -8.86
N VAL A 176 -6.62 5.88 -8.74
CA VAL A 176 -6.21 6.69 -7.58
C VAL A 176 -6.80 6.15 -6.28
N ASP A 177 -8.06 5.71 -6.29
CA ASP A 177 -8.74 5.15 -5.13
C ASP A 177 -8.06 3.87 -4.63
N LEU A 178 -7.76 2.95 -5.56
CA LEU A 178 -7.09 1.69 -5.24
C LEU A 178 -5.61 1.89 -4.87
N ILE A 179 -4.92 2.86 -5.49
CA ILE A 179 -3.56 3.27 -5.11
C ILE A 179 -3.55 3.74 -3.67
N THR A 180 -4.47 4.65 -3.32
CA THR A 180 -4.58 5.23 -1.98
C THR A 180 -4.82 4.14 -0.94
N ALA A 181 -5.81 3.27 -1.15
CA ALA A 181 -6.10 2.17 -0.23
C ALA A 181 -4.90 1.23 -0.04
N SER A 182 -4.22 0.87 -1.13
CA SER A 182 -3.02 0.02 -1.12
C SER A 182 -1.86 0.65 -0.35
N ILE A 183 -1.58 1.93 -0.56
CA ILE A 183 -0.49 2.63 0.12
C ILE A 183 -0.79 2.76 1.62
N ILE A 184 -1.96 3.32 1.95
CA ILE A 184 -2.30 3.66 3.33
C ILE A 184 -2.46 2.40 4.18
N SER A 185 -3.08 1.34 3.68
CA SER A 185 -3.22 0.08 4.43
C SER A 185 -1.87 -0.50 4.86
N LYS A 186 -0.87 -0.49 3.98
CA LYS A 186 0.50 -0.95 4.30
C LYS A 186 1.16 -0.07 5.35
N LYS A 187 1.01 1.25 5.22
CA LYS A 187 1.61 2.21 6.16
C LYS A 187 0.96 2.14 7.53
N LEU A 188 -0.35 2.00 7.61
CA LEU A 188 -1.05 1.77 8.87
C LEU A 188 -0.67 0.41 9.50
N ALA A 189 -0.53 -0.65 8.69
CA ALA A 189 -0.12 -1.96 9.16
C ALA A 189 1.34 -1.99 9.65
N SER A 190 2.21 -1.14 9.10
CA SER A 190 3.60 -1.00 9.59
C SER A 190 3.71 -0.29 10.94
N GLY A 191 2.61 0.23 11.50
CA GLY A 191 2.57 0.83 12.83
C GLY A 191 3.20 2.21 12.94
N ILE A 192 3.38 2.91 11.82
CA ILE A 192 3.93 4.27 11.80
C ILE A 192 2.95 5.28 12.38
N LYS A 193 3.47 6.36 12.95
CA LYS A 193 2.67 7.46 13.50
C LYS A 193 2.67 8.70 12.59
N ASN A 194 3.68 8.83 11.75
CA ASN A 194 3.83 9.97 10.85
C ASN A 194 4.17 9.48 9.44
N LEU A 195 3.43 9.94 8.44
CA LEU A 195 3.62 9.57 7.04
C LEU A 195 3.75 10.81 6.17
N ILE A 196 4.78 10.85 5.34
CA ILE A 196 4.92 11.83 4.26
C ILE A 196 4.64 11.14 2.94
N LEU A 197 3.68 11.67 2.17
CA LEU A 197 3.41 11.21 0.81
C LEU A 197 4.22 12.02 -0.18
N ASP A 198 5.10 11.33 -0.90
CA ASP A 198 5.91 11.88 -1.98
C ASP A 198 5.24 11.55 -3.31
N VAL A 199 4.38 12.44 -3.78
CA VAL A 199 3.60 12.22 -4.99
C VAL A 199 4.36 12.72 -6.20
N LYS A 200 4.90 11.79 -6.97
CA LYS A 200 5.66 12.08 -8.18
C LYS A 200 4.75 12.48 -9.32
N VAL A 201 5.13 13.55 -10.04
CA VAL A 201 4.37 14.11 -11.15
C VAL A 201 5.29 14.34 -12.36
N GLY A 202 4.81 14.07 -13.55
CA GLY A 202 5.51 14.32 -14.80
C GLY A 202 5.72 13.07 -15.65
N ARG A 203 6.54 13.18 -16.69
CA ARG A 203 6.68 12.16 -17.75
C ARG A 203 7.21 10.81 -17.26
N GLY A 204 7.96 10.78 -16.16
CA GLY A 204 8.49 9.54 -15.57
C GLY A 204 7.68 9.01 -14.41
N ALA A 205 6.54 9.62 -14.08
CA ALA A 205 5.67 9.25 -12.96
C ALA A 205 4.35 8.67 -13.45
N LEU A 206 3.64 7.97 -12.55
CA LEU A 206 2.28 7.47 -12.82
C LEU A 206 1.28 8.62 -13.01
N MET A 207 1.51 9.76 -12.35
CA MET A 207 0.66 10.95 -12.45
C MET A 207 1.27 11.95 -13.43
N ALA A 208 0.61 12.16 -14.57
CA ALA A 208 1.09 13.05 -15.61
C ALA A 208 1.04 14.55 -15.23
N ASN A 209 0.12 14.95 -14.35
CA ASN A 209 -0.06 16.34 -13.92
C ASN A 209 -0.47 16.43 -12.44
N ILE A 210 -0.52 17.67 -11.90
CA ILE A 210 -0.68 17.93 -10.47
C ILE A 210 -2.13 17.78 -9.96
N LYS A 211 -3.13 17.78 -10.83
CA LYS A 211 -4.55 17.72 -10.42
C LYS A 211 -4.93 16.47 -9.62
N PRO A 212 -4.48 15.25 -10.01
CA PRO A 212 -4.71 14.06 -9.18
C PRO A 212 -3.97 14.08 -7.84
N VAL A 213 -2.87 14.85 -7.73
CA VAL A 213 -2.01 14.92 -6.55
C VAL A 213 -2.70 15.58 -5.37
N SER A 214 -3.33 16.75 -5.58
CA SER A 214 -4.05 17.46 -4.51
C SER A 214 -5.17 16.60 -3.93
N TYR A 215 -5.83 15.83 -4.77
CA TYR A 215 -6.88 14.90 -4.37
C TYR A 215 -6.34 13.73 -3.50
N THR A 216 -5.20 13.16 -3.88
CA THR A 216 -4.55 12.08 -3.13
C THR A 216 -4.05 12.56 -1.76
N HIS A 217 -3.50 13.78 -1.69
CA HIS A 217 -2.97 14.37 -0.47
C HIS A 217 -4.07 14.67 0.57
N LEU A 218 -5.15 15.30 0.13
CA LEU A 218 -6.30 15.61 1.00
C LEU A 218 -6.93 14.34 1.57
N ARG A 219 -7.04 13.27 0.78
CA ARG A 219 -7.69 12.03 1.21
C ARG A 219 -6.85 11.14 2.11
N ALA A 220 -5.53 11.21 2.04
CA ALA A 220 -4.66 10.50 2.99
C ALA A 220 -4.85 11.04 4.42
N HIS A 221 -5.09 12.34 4.58
CA HIS A 221 -5.40 12.96 5.87
C HIS A 221 -6.76 12.54 6.43
N GLU A 222 -7.76 12.31 5.59
CA GLU A 222 -9.10 11.90 6.02
C GLU A 222 -9.15 10.44 6.48
N THR A 223 -8.30 9.58 5.93
CA THR A 223 -8.24 8.15 6.27
C THR A 223 -7.54 7.89 7.62
N GLN A 224 -6.84 8.88 8.17
CA GLN A 224 -6.11 8.79 9.46
C GLN A 224 -6.92 9.30 10.66
N ARG A 225 -8.09 9.88 10.46
CA ARG A 225 -9.03 10.30 11.51
C ARG A 225 -10.08 9.24 11.77
#